data_704271eb5682f3098cc2b6e7959ccf43
#
_entry.id   704271eb5682f3098cc2b6e7959ccf43
#
_cell.length_a   1.000
_cell.length_b   1.000
_cell.length_c   1.000
_cell.angle_alpha   90.00
_cell.angle_beta   90.00
_cell.angle_gamma   90.00
#
_symmetry.space_group_name_H-M   'P 1'
#
loop_
_entity.id
_entity.type
_entity.pdbx_description
1 polymer ?
#
loop_
_entity_poly.entity_id
_entity_poly.type
_entity_poly.pdbx_seq_one_letter_code
_entity_poly.pdbx_strand_id
1 'polypeptide(L)'
;PCMETNDFVPQIPDHRVDIIYLCYPNNPTGTVITKEELKKWVNYALKNDTLILYDAAYEAYITEPHIPHSIYEIKGARKVAIEFHSYSKTAGFTGVRCGYTVIPKELTAVTIDGKERIALNTLWFRRQCTKFNGTSYISQRAAEAIYTPEGKEQIKATIDYYMNNAKLMYRTLTELGLEVYGGKNAPYLWVKTPDGVDSWKFFEQMLYEAHVVCTPGVGFGPAGEGYNIPL
;
A
#
# COMPACT_ATOMS: atom_id res chain seq x y z
N PRO A 1 9.83 1.10 13.92
CA PRO A 1 9.71 -0.22 14.57
C PRO A 1 9.87 -1.39 13.59
N CYS A 2 9.29 -1.30 12.39
CA CYS A 2 9.36 -2.39 11.40
C CYS A 2 10.70 -2.50 10.66
N MET A 3 11.63 -1.59 10.87
CA MET A 3 12.96 -1.61 10.27
C MET A 3 13.99 -2.37 11.12
N GLU A 4 13.63 -2.76 12.32
CA GLU A 4 14.49 -3.57 13.20
C GLU A 4 14.53 -5.05 12.82
N THR A 5 13.58 -5.49 11.97
CA THR A 5 13.58 -6.81 11.37
C THR A 5 13.93 -6.68 9.88
N ASN A 6 14.80 -7.54 9.38
CA ASN A 6 15.17 -7.57 7.95
C ASN A 6 13.98 -7.78 6.99
N ASP A 7 12.80 -8.08 7.52
CA ASP A 7 11.59 -8.39 6.75
C ASP A 7 10.64 -7.20 6.60
N PHE A 8 10.91 -6.07 7.27
CA PHE A 8 10.05 -4.88 7.33
C PHE A 8 8.59 -5.17 7.71
N VAL A 9 8.36 -6.25 8.47
CA VAL A 9 7.02 -6.66 8.91
C VAL A 9 6.70 -5.98 10.24
N PRO A 10 5.61 -5.19 10.34
CA PRO A 10 5.23 -4.56 11.58
C PRO A 10 4.76 -5.59 12.59
N GLN A 11 5.08 -5.36 13.86
CA GLN A 11 4.66 -6.22 14.97
C GLN A 11 3.25 -5.85 15.43
N ILE A 12 2.47 -6.88 15.77
CA ILE A 12 1.15 -6.69 16.39
C ILE A 12 1.34 -6.08 17.77
N PRO A 13 0.63 -4.97 18.11
CA PRO A 13 0.73 -4.35 19.43
C PRO A 13 0.38 -5.32 20.56
N ASP A 14 1.10 -5.24 21.67
CA ASP A 14 0.84 -5.99 22.92
C ASP A 14 -0.25 -5.35 23.79
N HIS A 15 -0.66 -4.12 23.45
CA HIS A 15 -1.70 -3.33 24.11
C HIS A 15 -2.81 -2.97 23.13
N ARG A 16 -3.97 -2.54 23.65
CA ARG A 16 -5.09 -2.09 22.80
C ARG A 16 -4.76 -0.77 22.09
N VAL A 17 -5.02 -0.74 20.79
CA VAL A 17 -5.00 0.47 19.95
C VAL A 17 -6.36 0.62 19.27
N ASP A 18 -6.78 1.86 18.99
CA ASP A 18 -8.08 2.13 18.38
C ASP A 18 -8.07 1.97 16.85
N ILE A 19 -6.94 2.34 16.21
CA ILE A 19 -6.79 2.30 14.75
C ILE A 19 -5.42 1.72 14.40
N ILE A 20 -5.42 0.86 13.37
CA ILE A 20 -4.21 0.33 12.73
C ILE A 20 -4.24 0.72 11.26
N TYR A 21 -3.14 1.27 10.74
CA TYR A 21 -2.97 1.50 9.31
C TYR A 21 -2.01 0.47 8.74
N LEU A 22 -2.47 -0.29 7.74
CA LEU A 22 -1.66 -1.27 7.01
C LEU A 22 -1.66 -0.90 5.53
N CYS A 23 -0.49 -0.91 4.90
CA CYS A 23 -0.33 -0.67 3.47
C CYS A 23 0.37 -1.87 2.83
N TYR A 24 -0.35 -2.62 1.99
CA TYR A 24 0.21 -3.76 1.28
C TYR A 24 -0.38 -3.93 -0.12
N PRO A 25 0.46 -4.10 -1.15
CA PRO A 25 1.94 -3.96 -1.14
C PRO A 25 2.39 -2.61 -0.60
N ASN A 26 3.48 -2.60 0.17
CA ASN A 26 3.90 -1.42 0.91
C ASN A 26 4.63 -0.39 0.03
N ASN A 27 4.27 0.85 0.19
CA ASN A 27 5.09 1.99 -0.20
C ASN A 27 5.72 2.56 1.08
N PRO A 28 7.04 2.54 1.24
CA PRO A 28 8.09 2.50 0.21
C PRO A 28 8.80 1.15 -0.01
N THR A 29 8.62 0.16 0.86
CA THR A 29 9.50 -1.01 0.92
C THR A 29 9.22 -2.09 -0.14
N GLY A 30 8.07 -2.03 -0.80
CA GLY A 30 7.62 -3.07 -1.74
C GLY A 30 7.26 -4.41 -1.08
N THR A 31 7.22 -4.47 0.24
CA THR A 31 6.87 -5.69 0.98
C THR A 31 5.38 -6.02 0.89
N VAL A 32 5.06 -7.29 1.06
CA VAL A 32 3.70 -7.82 1.08
C VAL A 32 3.45 -8.59 2.38
N ILE A 33 2.21 -8.96 2.62
CA ILE A 33 1.80 -9.75 3.78
C ILE A 33 1.09 -11.02 3.33
N THR A 34 1.38 -12.15 3.96
CA THR A 34 0.68 -13.42 3.69
C THR A 34 -0.72 -13.43 4.28
N LYS A 35 -1.58 -14.34 3.78
CA LYS A 35 -2.93 -14.52 4.36
C LYS A 35 -2.90 -14.91 5.83
N GLU A 36 -1.92 -15.71 6.23
CA GLU A 36 -1.72 -16.17 7.60
C GLU A 36 -1.35 -15.00 8.53
N GLU A 37 -0.47 -14.13 8.08
CA GLU A 37 -0.07 -12.95 8.84
C GLU A 37 -1.19 -11.92 8.91
N LEU A 38 -1.84 -11.62 7.77
CA LEU A 38 -2.97 -10.71 7.73
C LEU A 38 -4.13 -11.18 8.62
N LYS A 39 -4.34 -12.51 8.73
CA LYS A 39 -5.30 -13.11 9.64
C LYS A 39 -4.98 -12.80 11.12
N LYS A 40 -3.71 -12.72 11.49
CA LYS A 40 -3.33 -12.35 12.88
C LYS A 40 -3.77 -10.91 13.19
N TRP A 41 -3.59 -9.98 12.25
CA TRP A 41 -4.06 -8.60 12.38
C TRP A 41 -5.58 -8.50 12.49
N VAL A 42 -6.30 -9.22 11.64
CA VAL A 42 -7.78 -9.26 11.69
C VAL A 42 -8.26 -9.85 13.02
N ASN A 43 -7.64 -10.93 13.51
CA ASN A 43 -7.98 -11.52 14.80
C ASN A 43 -7.69 -10.58 15.97
N TYR A 44 -6.56 -9.88 15.93
CA TYR A 44 -6.24 -8.83 16.91
C TYR A 44 -7.31 -7.74 16.91
N ALA A 45 -7.71 -7.24 15.74
CA ALA A 45 -8.71 -6.19 15.60
C ALA A 45 -10.09 -6.63 16.11
N LEU A 46 -10.50 -7.87 15.81
CA LEU A 46 -11.76 -8.44 16.32
C LEU A 46 -11.76 -8.56 17.85
N LYS A 47 -10.62 -8.94 18.44
CA LYS A 47 -10.48 -9.11 19.90
C LYS A 47 -10.51 -7.77 20.65
N ASN A 48 -9.91 -6.73 20.06
CA ASN A 48 -9.66 -5.46 20.75
C ASN A 48 -10.62 -4.32 20.33
N ASP A 49 -11.61 -4.60 19.47
CA ASP A 49 -12.49 -3.58 18.87
C ASP A 49 -11.66 -2.47 18.18
N THR A 50 -10.69 -2.88 17.40
CA THR A 50 -9.76 -2.01 16.67
C THR A 50 -10.18 -1.87 15.22
N LEU A 51 -10.09 -0.68 14.65
CA LEU A 51 -10.35 -0.43 13.23
C LEU A 51 -9.04 -0.60 12.42
N ILE A 52 -9.07 -1.42 11.37
CA ILE A 52 -7.99 -1.51 10.39
C ILE A 52 -8.33 -0.60 9.20
N LEU A 53 -7.41 0.30 8.86
CA LEU A 53 -7.37 1.03 7.61
C LEU A 53 -6.38 0.32 6.69
N TYR A 54 -6.88 -0.37 5.67
CA TYR A 54 -6.09 -1.20 4.77
C TYR A 54 -5.90 -0.50 3.42
N ASP A 55 -4.68 -0.08 3.13
CA ASP A 55 -4.31 0.56 1.88
C ASP A 55 -3.85 -0.49 0.86
N ALA A 56 -4.71 -0.77 -0.12
CA ALA A 56 -4.50 -1.72 -1.20
C ALA A 56 -4.18 -1.03 -2.54
N ALA A 57 -3.61 0.20 -2.51
CA ALA A 57 -3.39 0.98 -3.73
C ALA A 57 -2.51 0.28 -4.77
N TYR A 58 -1.66 -0.67 -4.35
CA TYR A 58 -0.75 -1.42 -5.22
C TYR A 58 -1.16 -2.88 -5.44
N GLU A 59 -2.37 -3.28 -5.05
CA GLU A 59 -2.84 -4.67 -5.14
C GLU A 59 -2.74 -5.27 -6.57
N ALA A 60 -2.91 -4.43 -7.59
CA ALA A 60 -2.84 -4.86 -8.98
C ALA A 60 -1.43 -5.33 -9.42
N TYR A 61 -0.39 -5.00 -8.66
CA TYR A 61 0.99 -5.43 -8.92
C TYR A 61 1.33 -6.78 -8.28
N ILE A 62 0.45 -7.34 -7.46
CA ILE A 62 0.67 -8.65 -6.83
C ILE A 62 0.71 -9.73 -7.91
N THR A 63 1.80 -10.50 -7.94
CA THR A 63 2.00 -11.58 -8.90
C THR A 63 1.98 -12.97 -8.27
N GLU A 64 2.16 -13.05 -6.95
CA GLU A 64 2.25 -14.29 -6.21
C GLU A 64 0.86 -14.73 -5.70
N PRO A 65 0.37 -15.92 -6.05
CA PRO A 65 -1.03 -16.32 -5.82
C PRO A 65 -1.40 -16.52 -4.34
N HIS A 66 -0.41 -16.62 -3.45
CA HIS A 66 -0.62 -16.79 -2.01
C HIS A 66 -0.72 -15.45 -1.27
N ILE A 67 -0.40 -14.34 -1.93
CA ILE A 67 -0.54 -12.99 -1.36
C ILE A 67 -1.97 -12.48 -1.59
N PRO A 68 -2.66 -11.97 -0.55
CA PRO A 68 -4.03 -11.48 -0.70
C PRO A 68 -4.06 -10.14 -1.45
N HIS A 69 -5.01 -10.00 -2.38
CA HIS A 69 -5.31 -8.74 -3.07
C HIS A 69 -6.23 -7.84 -2.25
N SER A 70 -6.94 -8.41 -1.27
CA SER A 70 -7.89 -7.69 -0.43
C SER A 70 -7.86 -8.23 0.99
N ILE A 71 -8.00 -7.34 1.99
CA ILE A 71 -8.18 -7.76 3.38
C ILE A 71 -9.44 -8.60 3.56
N TYR A 72 -10.44 -8.43 2.69
CA TYR A 72 -11.71 -9.16 2.79
C TYR A 72 -11.61 -10.63 2.35
N GLU A 73 -10.46 -11.08 1.86
CA GLU A 73 -10.17 -12.51 1.73
C GLU A 73 -10.00 -13.19 3.11
N ILE A 74 -9.80 -12.40 4.17
CA ILE A 74 -9.67 -12.89 5.54
C ILE A 74 -11.04 -12.88 6.24
N LYS A 75 -11.45 -14.05 6.72
CA LYS A 75 -12.72 -14.19 7.46
C LYS A 75 -12.76 -13.25 8.67
N GLY A 76 -13.82 -12.46 8.76
CA GLY A 76 -14.04 -11.50 9.85
C GLY A 76 -13.59 -10.07 9.54
N ALA A 77 -12.77 -9.86 8.52
CA ALA A 77 -12.25 -8.53 8.16
C ALA A 77 -13.37 -7.50 7.88
N ARG A 78 -14.49 -7.92 7.30
CA ARG A 78 -15.66 -7.04 7.05
C ARG A 78 -16.24 -6.37 8.30
N LYS A 79 -15.92 -6.87 9.48
CA LYS A 79 -16.37 -6.31 10.77
C LYS A 79 -15.40 -5.30 11.37
N VAL A 80 -14.16 -5.26 10.88
CA VAL A 80 -13.06 -4.50 11.50
C VAL A 80 -12.22 -3.69 10.52
N ALA A 81 -12.47 -3.75 9.20
CA ALA A 81 -11.60 -3.10 8.23
C ALA A 81 -12.34 -2.21 7.23
N ILE A 82 -11.68 -1.10 6.88
CA ILE A 82 -11.96 -0.26 5.71
C ILE A 82 -10.82 -0.48 4.73
N GLU A 83 -11.13 -0.65 3.44
CA GLU A 83 -10.14 -0.86 2.38
C GLU A 83 -10.14 0.28 1.39
N PHE A 84 -8.94 0.71 0.98
CA PHE A 84 -8.73 1.81 0.03
C PHE A 84 -8.05 1.30 -1.23
N HIS A 85 -8.56 1.76 -2.39
CA HIS A 85 -8.03 1.45 -3.72
C HIS A 85 -7.76 2.71 -4.52
N SER A 86 -6.77 2.66 -5.41
CA SER A 86 -6.38 3.80 -6.25
C SER A 86 -6.17 3.38 -7.69
N TYR A 87 -6.93 3.98 -8.60
CA TYR A 87 -6.71 3.83 -10.05
C TYR A 87 -5.45 4.54 -10.55
N SER A 88 -4.88 5.44 -9.74
CA SER A 88 -3.60 6.08 -10.04
C SER A 88 -2.50 5.05 -10.32
N LYS A 89 -2.52 3.93 -9.59
CA LYS A 89 -1.52 2.87 -9.68
C LYS A 89 -1.95 1.76 -10.63
N THR A 90 -3.19 1.28 -10.48
CA THR A 90 -3.73 0.20 -11.31
C THR A 90 -3.81 0.57 -12.79
N ALA A 91 -4.23 1.79 -13.11
CA ALA A 91 -4.54 2.20 -14.48
C ALA A 91 -3.68 3.38 -15.00
N GLY A 92 -2.66 3.80 -14.26
CA GLY A 92 -1.88 4.99 -14.60
C GLY A 92 -2.67 6.30 -14.48
N PHE A 93 -3.76 6.32 -13.72
CA PHE A 93 -4.70 7.45 -13.59
C PHE A 93 -4.25 8.52 -12.58
N THR A 94 -2.94 8.73 -12.43
CA THR A 94 -2.41 9.73 -11.49
C THR A 94 -3.01 11.11 -11.70
N GLY A 95 -3.17 11.55 -12.95
CA GLY A 95 -3.79 12.84 -13.31
C GLY A 95 -5.32 12.82 -13.33
N VAL A 96 -5.96 11.66 -13.42
CA VAL A 96 -7.44 11.51 -13.49
C VAL A 96 -8.11 11.70 -12.13
N ARG A 97 -7.38 11.43 -11.04
CA ARG A 97 -7.81 11.58 -9.64
C ARG A 97 -9.03 10.72 -9.30
N CYS A 98 -8.91 9.41 -9.44
CA CYS A 98 -9.95 8.44 -9.13
C CYS A 98 -9.44 7.32 -8.22
N GLY A 99 -10.25 6.96 -7.25
CA GLY A 99 -10.06 5.86 -6.33
C GLY A 99 -11.37 5.52 -5.64
N TYR A 100 -11.40 4.45 -4.86
CA TYR A 100 -12.59 4.08 -4.11
C TYR A 100 -12.24 3.53 -2.74
N THR A 101 -13.24 3.59 -1.85
CA THR A 101 -13.15 3.08 -0.48
C THR A 101 -14.25 2.07 -0.27
N VAL A 102 -13.91 0.91 0.27
CA VAL A 102 -14.88 -0.14 0.65
C VAL A 102 -15.10 -0.08 2.15
N ILE A 103 -16.35 0.21 2.54
CA ILE A 103 -16.79 0.22 3.94
C ILE A 103 -17.95 -0.76 4.07
N PRO A 104 -17.73 -1.95 4.62
CA PRO A 104 -18.78 -2.96 4.78
C PRO A 104 -19.90 -2.47 5.70
N LYS A 105 -21.14 -2.90 5.42
CA LYS A 105 -22.30 -2.57 6.26
C LYS A 105 -22.22 -3.20 7.65
N GLU A 106 -21.47 -4.28 7.76
CA GLU A 106 -21.21 -5.00 9.02
C GLU A 106 -20.24 -4.28 9.95
N LEU A 107 -19.48 -3.32 9.43
CA LEU A 107 -18.52 -2.55 10.20
C LEU A 107 -19.24 -1.50 11.04
N THR A 108 -19.12 -1.60 12.36
CA THR A 108 -19.73 -0.69 13.31
C THR A 108 -18.71 -0.09 14.25
N ALA A 109 -19.00 1.09 14.78
CA ALA A 109 -18.23 1.72 15.85
C ALA A 109 -19.14 2.17 16.98
N VAL A 110 -18.59 2.25 18.18
CA VAL A 110 -19.29 2.75 19.37
C VAL A 110 -19.40 4.27 19.29
N THR A 111 -20.55 4.82 19.66
CA THR A 111 -20.78 6.27 19.77
C THR A 111 -19.90 6.88 20.87
N ILE A 112 -19.64 8.19 20.80
CA ILE A 112 -18.78 8.90 21.76
C ILE A 112 -19.29 8.74 23.20
N ASP A 113 -20.59 8.67 23.39
CA ASP A 113 -21.21 8.47 24.71
C ASP A 113 -21.24 7.00 25.16
N GLY A 114 -20.72 6.09 24.34
CA GLY A 114 -20.61 4.66 24.64
C GLY A 114 -21.92 3.86 24.64
N LYS A 115 -23.05 4.47 24.25
CA LYS A 115 -24.39 3.84 24.43
C LYS A 115 -24.80 2.95 23.26
N GLU A 116 -24.35 3.25 22.05
CA GLU A 116 -24.82 2.56 20.85
C GLU A 116 -23.65 2.18 19.94
N ARG A 117 -23.90 1.24 19.05
CA ARG A 117 -23.02 0.95 17.90
C ARG A 117 -23.75 1.34 16.63
N ILE A 118 -23.05 2.10 15.78
CA ILE A 118 -23.57 2.59 14.50
C ILE A 118 -22.75 2.05 13.35
N ALA A 119 -23.40 1.81 12.21
CA ALA A 119 -22.72 1.37 10.98
C ALA A 119 -21.90 2.51 10.37
N LEU A 120 -20.59 2.31 10.25
CA LEU A 120 -19.70 3.31 9.64
C LEU A 120 -20.05 3.55 8.17
N ASN A 121 -20.56 2.55 7.46
CA ASN A 121 -21.04 2.69 6.09
C ASN A 121 -22.11 3.79 5.97
N THR A 122 -23.07 3.85 6.89
CA THR A 122 -24.14 4.87 6.89
C THR A 122 -23.59 6.27 7.08
N LEU A 123 -22.64 6.44 8.01
CA LEU A 123 -21.97 7.73 8.26
C LEU A 123 -21.14 8.16 7.07
N TRP A 124 -20.40 7.24 6.48
CA TRP A 124 -19.58 7.51 5.31
C TRP A 124 -20.44 7.90 4.11
N PHE A 125 -21.53 7.18 3.86
CA PHE A 125 -22.45 7.49 2.77
C PHE A 125 -22.99 8.90 2.89
N ARG A 126 -23.46 9.29 4.09
CA ARG A 126 -23.90 10.66 4.34
C ARG A 126 -22.79 11.68 4.08
N ARG A 127 -21.60 11.45 4.60
CA ARG A 127 -20.44 12.34 4.38
C ARG A 127 -20.10 12.46 2.89
N GLN A 128 -20.06 11.34 2.19
CA GLN A 128 -19.75 11.29 0.75
C GLN A 128 -20.76 12.14 -0.05
N CYS A 129 -22.06 11.98 0.21
CA CYS A 129 -23.12 12.69 -0.51
C CYS A 129 -23.24 14.17 -0.15
N THR A 130 -22.74 14.60 1.02
CA THR A 130 -22.92 16.00 1.49
C THR A 130 -21.65 16.83 1.42
N LYS A 131 -20.47 16.22 1.42
CA LYS A 131 -19.18 16.93 1.49
C LYS A 131 -18.37 16.84 0.19
N PHE A 132 -18.53 15.78 -0.58
CA PHE A 132 -17.67 15.53 -1.73
C PHE A 132 -18.44 15.18 -3.02
N ASN A 133 -19.47 14.34 -2.96
CA ASN A 133 -20.26 13.78 -4.08
C ASN A 133 -19.49 12.85 -5.03
N GLY A 134 -18.22 12.59 -4.79
CA GLY A 134 -17.37 11.75 -5.63
C GLY A 134 -16.55 12.52 -6.67
N THR A 135 -15.67 11.79 -7.37
CA THR A 135 -14.91 12.33 -8.49
C THR A 135 -15.83 12.59 -9.71
N SER A 136 -15.32 13.29 -10.74
CA SER A 136 -16.11 13.62 -11.91
C SER A 136 -16.71 12.37 -12.58
N TYR A 137 -17.89 12.50 -13.19
CA TYR A 137 -18.54 11.39 -13.89
C TYR A 137 -17.66 10.83 -15.03
N ILE A 138 -16.92 11.68 -15.74
CA ILE A 138 -15.99 11.28 -16.80
C ILE A 138 -14.90 10.38 -16.22
N SER A 139 -14.31 10.75 -15.07
CA SER A 139 -13.31 9.92 -14.37
C SER A 139 -13.89 8.59 -13.91
N GLN A 140 -15.14 8.56 -13.44
CA GLN A 140 -15.81 7.32 -13.05
C GLN A 140 -16.05 6.39 -14.24
N ARG A 141 -16.47 6.94 -15.40
CA ARG A 141 -16.64 6.16 -16.64
C ARG A 141 -15.30 5.62 -17.17
N ALA A 142 -14.24 6.41 -17.07
CA ALA A 142 -12.89 5.93 -17.41
C ALA A 142 -12.46 4.78 -16.48
N ALA A 143 -12.72 4.89 -15.17
CA ALA A 143 -12.44 3.85 -14.21
C ALA A 143 -13.28 2.58 -14.45
N GLU A 144 -14.53 2.72 -14.88
CA GLU A 144 -15.37 1.55 -15.26
C GLU A 144 -14.82 0.83 -16.49
N ALA A 145 -14.30 1.56 -17.47
CA ALA A 145 -13.76 0.98 -18.70
C ALA A 145 -12.57 0.02 -18.46
N ILE A 146 -11.82 0.20 -17.38
CA ILE A 146 -10.69 -0.69 -17.06
C ILE A 146 -11.11 -2.13 -16.74
N TYR A 147 -12.37 -2.35 -16.39
CA TYR A 147 -12.90 -3.69 -16.08
C TYR A 147 -13.41 -4.44 -17.31
N THR A 148 -13.46 -3.80 -18.47
CA THR A 148 -13.74 -4.48 -19.75
C THR A 148 -12.59 -5.44 -20.11
N PRO A 149 -12.81 -6.44 -20.97
CA PRO A 149 -11.73 -7.32 -21.43
C PRO A 149 -10.54 -6.54 -22.01
N GLU A 150 -10.82 -5.54 -22.86
CA GLU A 150 -9.81 -4.66 -23.46
C GLU A 150 -9.07 -3.82 -22.40
N GLY A 151 -9.81 -3.20 -21.47
CA GLY A 151 -9.22 -2.43 -20.38
C GLY A 151 -8.28 -3.28 -19.50
N LYS A 152 -8.65 -4.51 -19.18
CA LYS A 152 -7.82 -5.46 -18.43
C LYS A 152 -6.52 -5.82 -19.16
N GLU A 153 -6.60 -6.01 -20.49
CA GLU A 153 -5.42 -6.28 -21.31
C GLU A 153 -4.45 -5.09 -21.31
N GLN A 154 -4.96 -3.87 -21.50
CA GLN A 154 -4.16 -2.64 -21.46
C GLN A 154 -3.52 -2.41 -20.09
N ILE A 155 -4.26 -2.63 -19.01
CA ILE A 155 -3.73 -2.54 -17.64
C ILE A 155 -2.63 -3.55 -17.43
N LYS A 156 -2.85 -4.80 -17.83
CA LYS A 156 -1.83 -5.85 -17.70
C LYS A 156 -0.54 -5.46 -18.42
N ALA A 157 -0.62 -4.93 -19.64
CA ALA A 157 0.55 -4.48 -20.39
C ALA A 157 1.30 -3.35 -19.65
N THR A 158 0.56 -2.41 -19.05
CA THR A 158 1.13 -1.31 -18.26
C THR A 158 1.83 -1.83 -17.00
N ILE A 159 1.18 -2.72 -16.26
CA ILE A 159 1.76 -3.33 -15.05
C ILE A 159 3.00 -4.16 -15.40
N ASP A 160 2.94 -4.97 -16.47
CA ASP A 160 4.07 -5.77 -16.94
C ASP A 160 5.27 -4.87 -17.29
N TYR A 161 5.03 -3.70 -17.91
CA TYR A 161 6.07 -2.73 -18.20
C TYR A 161 6.77 -2.22 -16.92
N TYR A 162 6.01 -1.77 -15.93
CA TYR A 162 6.58 -1.32 -14.65
C TYR A 162 7.32 -2.44 -13.91
N MET A 163 6.75 -3.65 -13.89
CA MET A 163 7.40 -4.78 -13.23
C MET A 163 8.65 -5.27 -13.95
N ASN A 164 8.72 -5.15 -15.26
CA ASN A 164 9.94 -5.44 -16.02
C ASN A 164 11.04 -4.41 -15.74
N ASN A 165 10.68 -3.12 -15.59
CA ASN A 165 11.64 -2.09 -15.17
C ASN A 165 12.17 -2.39 -13.75
N ALA A 166 11.29 -2.73 -12.81
CA ALA A 166 11.69 -3.12 -11.46
C ALA A 166 12.65 -4.32 -11.45
N LYS A 167 12.36 -5.35 -12.25
CA LYS A 167 13.24 -6.53 -12.40
C LYS A 167 14.61 -6.16 -12.97
N LEU A 168 14.66 -5.29 -13.98
CA LEU A 168 15.91 -4.81 -14.56
C LEU A 168 16.74 -4.08 -13.52
N MET A 169 16.14 -3.10 -12.84
CA MET A 169 16.81 -2.34 -11.79
C MET A 169 17.28 -3.23 -10.65
N TYR A 170 16.42 -4.15 -10.17
CA TYR A 170 16.75 -5.09 -9.10
C TYR A 170 18.01 -5.90 -9.45
N ARG A 171 18.03 -6.49 -10.67
CA ARG A 171 19.17 -7.28 -11.15
C ARG A 171 20.44 -6.43 -11.21
N THR A 172 20.38 -5.26 -11.85
CA THR A 172 21.54 -4.39 -12.01
C THR A 172 22.10 -3.94 -10.66
N LEU A 173 21.25 -3.50 -9.73
CA LEU A 173 21.70 -3.05 -8.41
C LEU A 173 22.30 -4.20 -7.58
N THR A 174 21.73 -5.39 -7.69
CA THR A 174 22.25 -6.59 -7.01
C THR A 174 23.58 -7.04 -7.62
N GLU A 175 23.76 -6.99 -8.95
CA GLU A 175 25.02 -7.27 -9.64
C GLU A 175 26.14 -6.27 -9.24
N LEU A 176 25.75 -5.04 -8.89
CA LEU A 176 26.68 -4.03 -8.32
C LEU A 176 26.99 -4.27 -6.83
N GLY A 177 26.43 -5.29 -6.21
CA GLY A 177 26.69 -5.65 -4.82
C GLY A 177 25.83 -4.90 -3.79
N LEU A 178 24.79 -4.16 -4.24
CA LEU A 178 23.88 -3.47 -3.32
C LEU A 178 22.82 -4.43 -2.75
N GLU A 179 22.43 -4.19 -1.53
CA GLU A 179 21.36 -4.91 -0.87
C GLU A 179 20.01 -4.27 -1.25
N VAL A 180 19.14 -5.03 -1.92
CA VAL A 180 17.89 -4.53 -2.53
C VAL A 180 16.69 -5.35 -2.07
N TYR A 181 15.63 -4.67 -1.67
CA TYR A 181 14.34 -5.24 -1.28
C TYR A 181 13.22 -4.78 -2.22
N GLY A 182 12.11 -5.52 -2.23
CA GLY A 182 10.95 -5.20 -3.09
C GLY A 182 11.09 -5.67 -4.54
N GLY A 183 10.39 -5.03 -5.47
CA GLY A 183 10.46 -5.31 -6.90
C GLY A 183 9.75 -6.58 -7.39
N LYS A 184 9.02 -7.32 -6.51
CA LYS A 184 8.30 -8.56 -6.85
C LYS A 184 6.78 -8.38 -6.98
N ASN A 185 6.17 -7.73 -6.00
CA ASN A 185 4.71 -7.49 -5.92
C ASN A 185 4.38 -5.99 -5.87
N ALA A 186 5.35 -5.15 -6.14
CA ALA A 186 5.24 -3.70 -6.31
C ALA A 186 6.43 -3.21 -7.14
N PRO A 187 6.31 -2.08 -7.84
CA PRO A 187 7.39 -1.54 -8.66
C PRO A 187 8.51 -0.91 -7.83
N TYR A 188 8.35 -0.79 -6.51
CA TYR A 188 9.30 -0.16 -5.62
C TYR A 188 10.48 -1.07 -5.31
N LEU A 189 11.67 -0.45 -5.33
CA LEU A 189 12.90 -1.02 -4.82
C LEU A 189 13.35 -0.21 -3.60
N TRP A 190 13.64 -0.89 -2.52
CA TRP A 190 14.18 -0.30 -1.30
C TRP A 190 15.63 -0.72 -1.21
N VAL A 191 16.54 0.22 -1.47
CA VAL A 191 17.96 -0.04 -1.65
C VAL A 191 18.74 0.44 -0.44
N LYS A 192 19.49 -0.44 0.20
CA LYS A 192 20.39 -0.06 1.28
C LYS A 192 21.57 0.73 0.73
N THR A 193 21.90 1.84 1.38
CA THR A 193 23.07 2.64 1.00
C THR A 193 24.37 1.89 1.33
N PRO A 194 25.47 2.15 0.62
CA PRO A 194 26.77 1.61 0.98
C PRO A 194 27.16 1.97 2.41
N ASP A 195 27.97 1.12 3.05
CA ASP A 195 28.36 1.29 4.45
C ASP A 195 29.01 2.67 4.70
N GLY A 196 28.49 3.35 5.74
CA GLY A 196 28.96 4.68 6.15
C GLY A 196 28.43 5.84 5.30
N VAL A 197 27.50 5.58 4.36
CA VAL A 197 26.86 6.62 3.54
C VAL A 197 25.43 6.81 4.00
N ASP A 198 25.08 8.01 4.47
CA ASP A 198 23.72 8.35 4.83
C ASP A 198 22.80 8.53 3.61
N SER A 199 21.49 8.53 3.82
CA SER A 199 20.47 8.59 2.77
C SER A 199 20.58 9.83 1.89
N TRP A 200 20.88 11.00 2.46
CA TRP A 200 21.02 12.24 1.71
C TRP A 200 22.29 12.28 0.89
N LYS A 201 23.41 11.84 1.47
CA LYS A 201 24.70 11.79 0.77
C LYS A 201 24.64 10.82 -0.41
N PHE A 202 23.99 9.66 -0.24
CA PHE A 202 23.78 8.72 -1.34
C PHE A 202 22.87 9.30 -2.43
N PHE A 203 21.82 10.03 -2.04
CA PHE A 203 20.96 10.75 -2.99
C PHE A 203 21.78 11.75 -3.83
N GLU A 204 22.64 12.55 -3.20
CA GLU A 204 23.49 13.52 -3.90
C GLU A 204 24.46 12.85 -4.86
N GLN A 205 25.10 11.75 -4.47
CA GLN A 205 25.96 10.97 -5.33
C GLN A 205 25.20 10.42 -6.54
N MET A 206 24.04 9.81 -6.33
CA MET A 206 23.22 9.30 -7.41
C MET A 206 22.77 10.41 -8.37
N LEU A 207 22.42 11.58 -7.85
CA LEU A 207 21.97 12.71 -8.66
C LEU A 207 23.11 13.32 -9.48
N TYR A 208 24.24 13.62 -8.85
CA TYR A 208 25.30 14.39 -9.51
C TYR A 208 26.28 13.52 -10.30
N GLU A 209 26.54 12.30 -9.88
CA GLU A 209 27.51 11.42 -10.50
C GLU A 209 26.88 10.42 -11.47
N ALA A 210 25.72 9.84 -11.10
CA ALA A 210 25.01 8.85 -11.91
C ALA A 210 23.83 9.43 -12.71
N HIS A 211 23.43 10.68 -12.46
CA HIS A 211 22.27 11.34 -13.08
C HIS A 211 20.94 10.59 -12.81
N VAL A 212 20.85 9.93 -11.66
CA VAL A 212 19.68 9.19 -11.22
C VAL A 212 19.01 9.91 -10.04
N VAL A 213 17.72 10.19 -10.18
CA VAL A 213 16.91 10.71 -9.09
C VAL A 213 16.45 9.55 -8.21
N CYS A 214 16.62 9.68 -6.90
CA CYS A 214 16.06 8.74 -5.93
C CYS A 214 15.40 9.51 -4.78
N THR A 215 14.70 8.82 -3.89
CA THR A 215 14.15 9.44 -2.68
C THR A 215 14.93 8.95 -1.48
N PRO A 216 15.54 9.85 -0.66
CA PRO A 216 16.21 9.46 0.57
C PRO A 216 15.25 8.73 1.52
N GLY A 217 15.66 7.57 2.03
CA GLY A 217 14.81 6.75 2.88
C GLY A 217 14.41 7.43 4.19
N VAL A 218 15.27 8.28 4.74
CA VAL A 218 14.96 9.09 5.92
C VAL A 218 13.73 9.99 5.74
N GLY A 219 13.37 10.33 4.50
CA GLY A 219 12.12 11.04 4.18
C GLY A 219 10.84 10.28 4.54
N PHE A 220 10.94 8.97 4.76
CA PHE A 220 9.83 8.11 5.24
C PHE A 220 9.87 7.88 6.76
N GLY A 221 10.77 8.54 7.46
CA GLY A 221 10.95 8.47 8.90
C GLY A 221 12.37 8.05 9.30
N PRO A 222 12.74 8.22 10.58
CA PRO A 222 14.10 7.95 11.07
C PRO A 222 14.59 6.53 10.79
N ALA A 223 13.69 5.55 10.79
CA ALA A 223 14.02 4.15 10.50
C ALA A 223 14.36 3.90 9.01
N GLY A 224 14.12 4.87 8.13
CA GLY A 224 14.52 4.81 6.73
C GLY A 224 15.94 5.31 6.46
N GLU A 225 16.66 5.77 7.49
CA GLU A 225 18.06 6.15 7.34
C GLU A 225 18.92 4.97 6.85
N GLY A 226 19.83 5.25 5.93
CA GLY A 226 20.64 4.21 5.29
C GLY A 226 19.94 3.48 4.13
N TYR A 227 18.83 4.03 3.63
CA TYR A 227 18.12 3.49 2.46
C TYR A 227 17.73 4.58 1.46
N ASN A 228 17.47 4.16 0.22
CA ASN A 228 16.96 5.03 -0.86
C ASN A 228 16.01 4.25 -1.79
N ILE A 229 15.10 5.00 -2.44
CA ILE A 229 14.23 4.48 -3.51
C ILE A 229 14.66 5.10 -4.82
N PRO A 230 15.21 4.35 -5.79
CA PRO A 230 15.38 4.83 -7.14
C PRO A 230 14.02 5.04 -7.82
N LEU A 231 13.86 6.13 -8.55
CA LEU A 231 12.64 6.53 -9.25
C LEU A 231 12.75 6.28 -10.76
#